data_431b180d5ced65ebdc12b7bbb8af5280
#
_entry.id   431b180d5ced65ebdc12b7bbb8af5280
#
_cell.length_a   1.000
_cell.length_b   1.000
_cell.length_c   1.000
_cell.angle_alpha   90.00
_cell.angle_beta   90.00
_cell.angle_gamma   90.00
#
_symmetry.space_group_name_H-M   'P 1'
#
loop_
_entity.id
_entity.type
_entity.pdbx_description
1 polymer ?
#
loop_
_entity_poly.entity_id
_entity_poly.type
_entity_poly.pdbx_seq_one_letter_code
_entity_poly.pdbx_strand_id
1 'polypeptide(L)'
;NKEKWRPNLLERSPEQIASFSNQDNDPRGPWTSGALTSKTKAAGHSYCIKSPSGKENYPPSGRQWAPAKETFEKMLSENRIWFGKDGNNFPRAKQFLSEIQKGIVPLTIWKHEEVGHNQEAKQELNALMDRIDFETPKPIRLLNKILHIASSASENDEIIMDFFAGSGSLGQAVYERNL
;
A
#
# COMPACT_ATOMS: atom_id res chain seq x y z
N ASN A 1 11.70 -19.36 7.31
CA ASN A 1 12.22 -18.65 8.49
C ASN A 1 11.39 -17.38 8.70
N LYS A 2 10.50 -17.37 9.72
CA LYS A 2 9.57 -16.26 10.02
C LYS A 2 10.27 -14.90 10.21
N GLU A 3 11.52 -14.89 10.61
CA GLU A 3 12.28 -13.66 10.86
C GLU A 3 12.80 -13.00 9.57
N LYS A 4 12.94 -13.76 8.49
CA LYS A 4 13.48 -13.26 7.22
C LYS A 4 12.41 -13.07 6.14
N TRP A 5 11.32 -13.84 6.18
CA TRP A 5 10.28 -13.71 5.17
C TRP A 5 9.46 -12.42 5.35
N ARG A 6 9.23 -11.74 4.26
CA ARG A 6 8.32 -10.58 4.15
C ARG A 6 7.46 -10.77 2.90
N PRO A 7 6.15 -10.46 2.96
CA PRO A 7 5.32 -10.51 1.77
C PRO A 7 5.81 -9.49 0.75
N ASN A 8 5.76 -9.83 -0.53
CA ASN A 8 5.97 -8.86 -1.58
C ASN A 8 4.85 -7.82 -1.56
N LEU A 9 5.21 -6.60 -1.91
CA LEU A 9 4.26 -5.50 -2.02
C LEU A 9 3.48 -5.61 -3.32
N LEU A 10 2.21 -5.25 -3.26
CA LEU A 10 1.37 -5.08 -4.44
C LEU A 10 1.62 -3.70 -5.07
N GLU A 11 1.46 -3.59 -6.37
CA GLU A 11 1.50 -2.31 -7.05
C GLU A 11 0.34 -1.41 -6.60
N ARG A 12 0.57 -0.10 -6.60
CA ARG A 12 -0.49 0.87 -6.33
C ARG A 12 -1.43 0.94 -7.50
N SER A 13 -2.74 1.00 -7.21
CA SER A 13 -3.71 1.25 -8.27
C SER A 13 -3.60 2.68 -8.82
N PRO A 14 -4.07 2.93 -10.06
CA PRO A 14 -4.12 4.29 -10.62
C PRO A 14 -4.84 5.29 -9.70
N GLU A 15 -5.92 4.88 -9.02
CA GLU A 15 -6.68 5.73 -8.09
C GLU A 15 -5.84 6.08 -6.85
N GLN A 16 -5.05 5.13 -6.35
CA GLN A 16 -4.14 5.38 -5.22
C GLN A 16 -3.01 6.34 -5.62
N ILE A 17 -2.50 6.23 -6.83
CA ILE A 17 -1.49 7.17 -7.37
C ILE A 17 -2.13 8.54 -7.60
N ALA A 18 -3.35 8.61 -8.13
CA ALA A 18 -4.08 9.85 -8.38
C ALA A 18 -4.42 10.62 -7.09
N SER A 19 -4.38 9.97 -5.92
CA SER A 19 -4.53 10.65 -4.63
C SER A 19 -3.34 11.56 -4.26
N PHE A 20 -2.22 11.43 -4.97
CA PHE A 20 -1.07 12.30 -4.85
C PHE A 20 -1.14 13.41 -5.89
N SER A 21 -1.03 14.65 -5.45
CA SER A 21 -1.06 15.81 -6.33
C SER A 21 0.01 16.83 -5.90
N ASN A 22 0.56 17.58 -6.85
CA ASN A 22 1.54 18.62 -6.53
C ASN A 22 0.85 20.00 -6.51
N GLN A 23 0.22 20.32 -5.37
CA GLN A 23 -0.62 21.51 -5.22
C GLN A 23 0.17 22.83 -5.10
N ASP A 24 1.44 22.76 -4.75
CA ASP A 24 2.32 23.89 -4.49
C ASP A 24 3.60 23.87 -5.34
N ASN A 25 3.62 23.06 -6.40
CA ASN A 25 4.75 22.90 -7.32
C ASN A 25 6.06 22.54 -6.60
N ASP A 26 5.98 21.67 -5.58
CA ASP A 26 7.15 21.21 -4.86
C ASP A 26 8.08 20.40 -5.81
N PRO A 27 9.40 20.68 -5.84
CA PRO A 27 10.33 20.03 -6.77
C PRO A 27 10.45 18.50 -6.54
N ARG A 28 10.06 17.98 -5.38
CA ARG A 28 10.04 16.54 -5.07
C ARG A 28 8.88 15.79 -5.75
N GLY A 29 7.95 16.51 -6.37
CA GLY A 29 6.83 15.96 -7.13
C GLY A 29 5.53 15.81 -6.34
N PRO A 30 4.62 14.91 -6.77
CA PRO A 30 3.32 14.73 -6.15
C PRO A 30 3.41 14.23 -4.71
N TRP A 31 2.52 14.74 -3.86
CA TRP A 31 2.43 14.38 -2.45
C TRP A 31 0.97 14.27 -1.98
N THR A 32 0.77 13.57 -0.87
CA THR A 32 -0.50 13.55 -0.13
C THR A 32 -0.31 14.07 1.28
N SER A 33 -1.38 14.54 1.92
CA SER A 33 -1.30 15.13 3.26
C SER A 33 -1.52 14.08 4.35
N GLY A 34 -0.53 13.90 5.21
CA GLY A 34 -0.59 13.05 6.39
C GLY A 34 -0.98 13.78 7.67
N ALA A 35 -1.52 13.04 8.65
CA ALA A 35 -1.80 13.59 9.98
C ALA A 35 -0.50 13.89 10.73
N LEU A 36 -0.43 15.07 11.36
CA LEU A 36 0.70 15.51 12.16
C LEU A 36 0.51 15.21 13.67
N THR A 37 -0.59 14.57 14.04
CA THR A 37 -0.94 14.27 15.44
C THR A 37 -0.98 12.78 15.72
N SER A 38 -0.60 12.40 16.96
CA SER A 38 -0.62 11.03 17.48
C SER A 38 -1.44 10.93 18.78
N LYS A 39 -1.94 9.73 19.08
CA LYS A 39 -2.50 9.38 20.41
C LYS A 39 -1.42 8.96 21.40
N THR A 40 -0.24 8.58 20.91
CA THR A 40 0.88 8.16 21.74
C THR A 40 1.43 9.36 22.50
N LYS A 41 1.47 9.29 23.82
CA LYS A 41 1.98 10.37 24.66
C LYS A 41 3.51 10.33 24.73
N ALA A 42 4.16 11.47 24.47
CA ALA A 42 5.58 11.67 24.64
C ALA A 42 5.84 13.09 25.19
N ALA A 43 6.82 13.25 26.06
CA ALA A 43 7.18 14.56 26.61
C ALA A 43 7.64 15.51 25.49
N GLY A 44 7.29 16.80 25.59
CA GLY A 44 7.71 17.80 24.60
C GLY A 44 6.92 17.85 23.30
N HIS A 45 5.86 17.03 23.16
CA HIS A 45 5.05 16.96 21.92
C HIS A 45 3.76 17.82 21.97
N SER A 46 3.63 18.70 22.98
CA SER A 46 2.51 19.65 23.09
C SER A 46 3.05 21.07 23.06
N TYR A 47 3.11 21.66 21.87
CA TYR A 47 3.59 23.00 21.64
C TYR A 47 2.67 23.74 20.65
N CYS A 48 2.77 25.07 20.63
CA CYS A 48 2.03 25.89 19.68
C CYS A 48 2.72 25.88 18.31
N ILE A 49 1.97 25.65 17.23
CA ILE A 49 2.40 25.83 15.86
C ILE A 49 1.70 27.06 15.28
N LYS A 50 2.46 28.09 14.89
CA LYS A 50 1.94 29.24 14.17
C LYS A 50 1.92 28.96 12.67
N SER A 51 0.75 29.10 12.04
CA SER A 51 0.62 29.05 10.59
C SER A 51 1.18 30.29 9.93
N PRO A 52 1.44 30.30 8.61
CA PRO A 52 1.87 31.51 7.88
C PRO A 52 0.92 32.70 8.04
N SER A 53 -0.38 32.46 8.24
CA SER A 53 -1.39 33.50 8.52
C SER A 53 -1.33 34.06 9.95
N GLY A 54 -0.46 33.54 10.83
CA GLY A 54 -0.35 33.92 12.24
C GLY A 54 -1.29 33.16 13.17
N LYS A 55 -2.14 32.28 12.67
CA LYS A 55 -3.06 31.46 13.48
C LYS A 55 -2.29 30.47 14.33
N GLU A 56 -2.64 30.42 15.61
CA GLU A 56 -2.08 29.45 16.54
C GLU A 56 -2.84 28.10 16.47
N ASN A 57 -2.09 27.02 16.37
CA ASN A 57 -2.62 25.67 16.30
C ASN A 57 -2.03 24.83 17.45
N TYR A 58 -2.92 24.13 18.15
CA TYR A 58 -2.58 23.20 19.22
C TYR A 58 -3.09 21.80 18.86
N PRO A 59 -2.49 20.72 19.41
CA PRO A 59 -3.04 19.38 19.22
C PRO A 59 -4.46 19.30 19.77
N PRO A 60 -5.38 18.59 19.10
CA PRO A 60 -6.72 18.34 19.63
C PRO A 60 -6.68 17.62 20.98
N SER A 61 -7.73 17.76 21.80
CA SER A 61 -7.86 17.06 23.08
C SER A 61 -7.59 15.56 22.95
N GLY A 62 -6.79 15.01 23.86
CA GLY A 62 -6.38 13.60 23.85
C GLY A 62 -5.33 13.23 22.80
N ARG A 63 -4.79 14.21 22.07
CA ARG A 63 -3.71 14.02 21.09
C ARG A 63 -2.53 14.95 21.37
N GLN A 64 -1.43 14.68 20.72
CA GLN A 64 -0.25 15.55 20.69
C GLN A 64 0.38 15.52 19.30
N TRP A 65 1.35 16.40 19.04
CA TRP A 65 2.07 16.36 17.79
C TRP A 65 2.85 15.05 17.67
N ALA A 66 2.87 14.45 16.50
CA ALA A 66 3.68 13.27 16.24
C ALA A 66 5.19 13.56 16.25
N PRO A 67 5.69 14.66 15.64
CA PRO A 67 7.08 15.07 15.79
C PRO A 67 7.32 15.87 17.07
N ALA A 68 8.52 15.76 17.63
CA ALA A 68 9.05 16.72 18.60
C ALA A 68 9.26 18.09 17.94
N LYS A 69 9.39 19.15 18.77
CA LYS A 69 9.45 20.53 18.25
C LYS A 69 10.62 20.74 17.27
N GLU A 70 11.80 20.25 17.59
CA GLU A 70 12.99 20.37 16.73
C GLU A 70 12.80 19.65 15.38
N THR A 71 12.18 18.47 15.40
CA THR A 71 11.83 17.72 14.18
C THR A 71 10.81 18.48 13.34
N PHE A 72 9.81 19.08 13.99
CA PHE A 72 8.83 19.91 13.29
C PHE A 72 9.47 21.14 12.62
N GLU A 73 10.35 21.86 13.33
CA GLU A 73 11.07 23.02 12.80
C GLU A 73 11.92 22.65 11.57
N LYS A 74 12.59 21.49 11.60
CA LYS A 74 13.28 20.92 10.45
C LYS A 74 12.32 20.62 9.30
N MET A 75 11.20 19.94 9.57
CA MET A 75 10.19 19.66 8.54
C MET A 75 9.63 20.96 7.93
N LEU A 76 9.46 22.00 8.72
CA LEU A 76 9.00 23.32 8.26
C LEU A 76 10.03 23.95 7.34
N SER A 77 11.30 23.98 7.72
CA SER A 77 12.39 24.53 6.89
C SER A 77 12.59 23.78 5.58
N GLU A 78 12.27 22.50 5.54
CA GLU A 78 12.31 21.64 4.36
C GLU A 78 11.01 21.71 3.52
N ASN A 79 10.09 22.63 3.80
CA ASN A 79 8.77 22.73 3.13
C ASN A 79 7.96 21.42 3.18
N ARG A 80 8.03 20.68 4.29
CA ARG A 80 7.31 19.41 4.48
C ARG A 80 5.99 19.56 5.24
N ILE A 81 5.63 20.80 5.60
CA ILE A 81 4.38 21.09 6.32
C ILE A 81 3.45 21.89 5.40
N TRP A 82 2.23 21.45 5.33
CA TRP A 82 1.18 22.07 4.53
C TRP A 82 0.12 22.73 5.42
N PHE A 83 -0.14 23.99 5.19
CA PHE A 83 -1.15 24.80 5.90
C PHE A 83 -2.33 25.21 4.99
N GLY A 84 -2.55 24.49 3.88
CA GLY A 84 -3.52 24.90 2.87
C GLY A 84 -2.96 25.96 1.91
N LYS A 85 -3.69 26.23 0.84
CA LYS A 85 -3.28 27.21 -0.19
C LYS A 85 -3.10 28.62 0.40
N ASP A 86 -3.95 28.98 1.36
CA ASP A 86 -3.96 30.31 2.00
C ASP A 86 -3.11 30.36 3.27
N GLY A 87 -2.39 29.28 3.61
CA GLY A 87 -1.56 29.22 4.81
C GLY A 87 -2.32 29.30 6.14
N ASN A 88 -3.63 29.00 6.17
CA ASN A 88 -4.50 29.18 7.34
C ASN A 88 -5.09 27.86 7.89
N ASN A 89 -4.83 26.74 7.23
CA ASN A 89 -5.34 25.46 7.65
C ASN A 89 -4.52 24.84 8.79
N PHE A 90 -5.12 23.85 9.45
CA PHE A 90 -4.43 23.03 10.45
C PHE A 90 -3.22 22.32 9.80
N PRO A 91 -2.03 22.29 10.45
CA PRO A 91 -0.82 21.75 9.86
C PRO A 91 -0.93 20.26 9.54
N ARG A 92 -0.46 19.87 8.37
CA ARG A 92 -0.37 18.49 7.91
C ARG A 92 1.01 18.22 7.31
N ALA A 93 1.49 16.99 7.44
CA ALA A 93 2.76 16.60 6.83
C ALA A 93 2.56 16.26 5.34
N LYS A 94 3.45 16.72 4.47
CA LYS A 94 3.53 16.24 3.08
C LYS A 94 4.20 14.88 3.05
N GLN A 95 3.58 13.92 2.37
CA GLN A 95 4.13 12.59 2.09
C GLN A 95 4.31 12.46 0.59
N PHE A 96 5.56 12.52 0.12
CA PHE A 96 5.87 12.50 -1.30
C PHE A 96 5.80 11.08 -1.88
N LEU A 97 5.21 10.96 -3.06
CA LEU A 97 5.11 9.69 -3.76
C LEU A 97 6.51 9.09 -4.04
N SER A 98 7.50 9.95 -4.30
CA SER A 98 8.90 9.56 -4.54
C SER A 98 9.61 9.00 -3.31
N GLU A 99 9.14 9.31 -2.09
CA GLU A 99 9.79 8.93 -0.83
C GLU A 99 9.13 7.74 -0.14
N ILE A 100 7.90 7.40 -0.50
CA ILE A 100 7.22 6.24 0.07
C ILE A 100 7.67 4.94 -0.59
N GLN A 101 7.49 3.83 0.11
CA GLN A 101 7.80 2.51 -0.47
C GLN A 101 7.05 2.28 -1.79
N LYS A 102 7.70 1.60 -2.74
CA LYS A 102 7.20 1.37 -4.11
C LYS A 102 6.03 0.36 -4.20
N GLY A 103 5.16 0.29 -3.22
CA GLY A 103 4.02 -0.62 -3.25
C GLY A 103 3.21 -0.50 -1.98
N ILE A 104 2.20 -1.35 -1.87
CA ILE A 104 1.32 -1.44 -0.70
C ILE A 104 1.37 -2.85 -0.11
N VAL A 105 1.24 -2.92 1.21
CA VAL A 105 1.11 -4.21 1.90
C VAL A 105 -0.20 -4.86 1.45
N PRO A 106 -0.19 -6.16 1.09
CA PRO A 106 -1.41 -6.88 0.73
C PRO A 106 -2.46 -6.80 1.84
N LEU A 107 -3.71 -6.55 1.46
CA LEU A 107 -4.84 -6.59 2.38
C LEU A 107 -5.08 -8.04 2.85
N THR A 108 -5.69 -8.21 4.01
CA THR A 108 -6.07 -9.53 4.55
C THR A 108 -7.37 -10.08 3.97
N ILE A 109 -8.16 -9.23 3.30
CA ILE A 109 -9.40 -9.61 2.61
C ILE A 109 -9.23 -9.28 1.13
N TRP A 110 -9.47 -10.28 0.27
CA TRP A 110 -9.45 -10.15 -1.17
C TRP A 110 -10.85 -10.38 -1.72
N LYS A 111 -11.34 -9.45 -2.48
CA LYS A 111 -12.67 -9.51 -3.08
C LYS A 111 -12.66 -10.34 -4.36
N HIS A 112 -13.79 -10.96 -4.69
CA HIS A 112 -13.90 -11.80 -5.89
C HIS A 112 -13.69 -11.03 -7.19
N GLU A 113 -14.00 -9.74 -7.23
CA GLU A 113 -13.72 -8.87 -8.38
C GLU A 113 -12.23 -8.80 -8.69
N GLU A 114 -11.39 -8.91 -7.66
CA GLU A 114 -9.94 -8.87 -7.78
C GLU A 114 -9.33 -10.25 -8.07
N VAL A 115 -9.76 -11.27 -7.34
CA VAL A 115 -9.12 -12.60 -7.36
C VAL A 115 -9.93 -13.68 -8.07
N GLY A 116 -11.11 -13.37 -8.59
CA GLY A 116 -12.00 -14.32 -9.23
C GLY A 116 -12.85 -15.15 -8.26
N HIS A 117 -13.72 -15.96 -8.79
CA HIS A 117 -14.58 -16.91 -8.06
C HIS A 117 -14.65 -18.27 -8.78
N ASN A 118 -15.25 -19.28 -8.12
CA ASN A 118 -15.26 -20.66 -8.64
C ASN A 118 -15.94 -20.81 -10.02
N GLN A 119 -16.98 -20.01 -10.31
CA GLN A 119 -17.65 -20.08 -11.61
C GLN A 119 -16.74 -19.58 -12.74
N GLU A 120 -16.03 -18.50 -12.54
CA GLU A 120 -15.03 -17.98 -13.47
C GLU A 120 -13.91 -19.02 -13.67
N ALA A 121 -13.38 -19.59 -12.59
CA ALA A 121 -12.36 -20.63 -12.67
C ALA A 121 -12.82 -21.87 -13.45
N LYS A 122 -14.10 -22.25 -13.34
CA LYS A 122 -14.67 -23.35 -14.16
C LYS A 122 -14.72 -22.99 -15.64
N GLN A 123 -15.04 -21.74 -15.97
CA GLN A 123 -15.03 -21.25 -17.35
C GLN A 123 -13.61 -21.23 -17.93
N GLU A 124 -12.64 -20.76 -17.15
CA GLU A 124 -11.21 -20.76 -17.51
C GLU A 124 -10.72 -22.19 -17.79
N LEU A 125 -11.02 -23.12 -16.89
CA LEU A 125 -10.65 -24.53 -17.03
C LEU A 125 -11.28 -25.17 -18.28
N ASN A 126 -12.56 -24.93 -18.54
CA ASN A 126 -13.28 -25.47 -19.69
C ASN A 126 -12.81 -24.86 -21.03
N ALA A 127 -12.25 -23.64 -20.99
CA ALA A 127 -11.67 -23.03 -22.16
C ALA A 127 -10.29 -23.60 -22.54
N LEU A 128 -9.54 -24.11 -21.54
CA LEU A 128 -8.23 -24.73 -21.74
C LEU A 128 -8.33 -26.20 -22.14
N MET A 129 -9.30 -26.91 -21.61
CA MET A 129 -9.44 -28.34 -21.76
C MET A 129 -10.89 -28.71 -22.06
N ASP A 130 -11.11 -29.50 -23.11
CA ASP A 130 -12.44 -29.97 -23.49
C ASP A 130 -13.07 -30.80 -22.36
N ARG A 131 -14.05 -30.19 -21.66
CA ARG A 131 -14.95 -30.81 -20.67
C ARG A 131 -14.29 -31.66 -19.59
N ILE A 132 -13.50 -31.00 -18.74
CA ILE A 132 -13.05 -31.64 -17.51
C ILE A 132 -14.16 -31.56 -16.44
N ASP A 133 -14.52 -32.72 -15.92
CA ASP A 133 -15.46 -32.81 -14.81
C ASP A 133 -14.76 -32.58 -13.46
N PHE A 134 -14.32 -31.32 -13.22
CA PHE A 134 -13.78 -30.89 -11.95
C PHE A 134 -14.65 -29.75 -11.37
N GLU A 135 -15.31 -29.99 -10.26
CA GLU A 135 -16.39 -29.14 -9.76
C GLU A 135 -15.94 -27.76 -9.29
N THR A 136 -14.80 -27.67 -8.59
CA THR A 136 -14.39 -26.43 -7.89
C THR A 136 -12.92 -26.06 -8.13
N PRO A 137 -12.54 -25.72 -9.37
CA PRO A 137 -11.19 -25.22 -9.63
C PRO A 137 -10.96 -23.88 -8.91
N LYS A 138 -9.70 -23.53 -8.69
CA LYS A 138 -9.33 -22.23 -8.14
C LYS A 138 -9.05 -21.24 -9.26
N PRO A 139 -9.49 -19.98 -9.11
CA PRO A 139 -9.21 -18.94 -10.11
C PRO A 139 -7.71 -18.71 -10.27
N ILE A 140 -7.24 -18.60 -11.51
CA ILE A 140 -5.82 -18.33 -11.81
C ILE A 140 -5.39 -16.99 -11.20
N ARG A 141 -6.24 -15.97 -11.22
CA ARG A 141 -5.96 -14.66 -10.61
C ARG A 141 -5.66 -14.76 -9.10
N LEU A 142 -6.39 -15.61 -8.37
CA LEU A 142 -6.12 -15.87 -6.95
C LEU A 142 -4.72 -16.48 -6.75
N LEU A 143 -4.39 -17.48 -7.55
CA LEU A 143 -3.13 -18.20 -7.44
C LEU A 143 -1.95 -17.32 -7.84
N ASN A 144 -2.08 -16.53 -8.90
CA ASN A 144 -1.09 -15.55 -9.31
C ASN A 144 -0.83 -14.51 -8.20
N LYS A 145 -1.88 -14.04 -7.53
CA LYS A 145 -1.72 -13.12 -6.39
C LYS A 145 -1.02 -13.78 -5.21
N ILE A 146 -1.35 -15.03 -4.87
CA ILE A 146 -0.67 -15.81 -3.82
C ILE A 146 0.81 -15.97 -4.16
N LEU A 147 1.12 -16.40 -5.39
CA LEU A 147 2.49 -16.55 -5.87
C LEU A 147 3.26 -15.22 -5.79
N HIS A 148 2.63 -14.12 -6.25
CA HIS A 148 3.26 -12.80 -6.18
C HIS A 148 3.62 -12.40 -4.74
N ILE A 149 2.72 -12.64 -3.79
CA ILE A 149 2.90 -12.24 -2.39
C ILE A 149 3.93 -13.13 -1.68
N ALA A 150 3.92 -14.43 -2.00
CA ALA A 150 4.63 -15.44 -1.22
C ALA A 150 6.01 -15.81 -1.76
N SER A 151 6.22 -15.71 -3.07
CA SER A 151 7.49 -16.08 -3.71
C SER A 151 8.47 -14.91 -3.76
N SER A 152 9.77 -15.21 -3.75
CA SER A 152 10.82 -14.21 -3.93
C SER A 152 10.89 -13.75 -5.39
N ALA A 153 10.90 -12.46 -5.63
CA ALA A 153 11.09 -11.91 -6.98
C ALA A 153 12.53 -12.02 -7.49
N SER A 154 13.48 -12.38 -6.63
CA SER A 154 14.91 -12.36 -6.90
C SER A 154 15.57 -13.75 -7.01
N GLU A 155 14.86 -14.81 -6.67
CA GLU A 155 15.40 -16.18 -6.68
C GLU A 155 14.68 -17.00 -7.77
N ASN A 156 15.39 -17.29 -8.85
CA ASN A 156 14.87 -18.03 -10.00
C ASN A 156 14.62 -19.53 -9.74
N ASP A 157 14.95 -20.04 -8.54
CA ASP A 157 14.94 -21.48 -8.21
C ASP A 157 14.01 -21.80 -7.04
N GLU A 158 12.93 -21.02 -6.82
CA GLU A 158 11.96 -21.39 -5.79
C GLU A 158 11.13 -22.62 -6.20
N ILE A 159 11.05 -23.59 -5.31
CA ILE A 159 10.21 -24.78 -5.50
C ILE A 159 8.83 -24.49 -4.93
N ILE A 160 7.82 -24.58 -5.80
CA ILE A 160 6.39 -24.48 -5.42
C ILE A 160 5.83 -25.89 -5.41
N MET A 161 5.26 -26.30 -4.26
CA MET A 161 4.75 -27.65 -4.07
C MET A 161 3.26 -27.60 -3.73
N ASP A 162 2.48 -28.41 -4.43
CA ASP A 162 1.06 -28.63 -4.18
C ASP A 162 0.78 -30.13 -4.06
N PHE A 163 0.47 -30.58 -2.84
CA PHE A 163 0.16 -31.99 -2.55
C PHE A 163 -1.23 -32.42 -3.03
N PHE A 164 -2.11 -31.45 -3.34
CA PHE A 164 -3.49 -31.70 -3.73
C PHE A 164 -3.83 -30.86 -4.97
N ALA A 165 -3.10 -31.09 -6.05
CA ALA A 165 -3.08 -30.25 -7.26
C ALA A 165 -4.46 -30.01 -7.90
N GLY A 166 -5.46 -30.87 -7.61
CA GLY A 166 -6.83 -30.69 -8.07
C GLY A 166 -6.93 -30.61 -9.59
N SER A 167 -7.38 -29.47 -10.10
CA SER A 167 -7.45 -29.18 -11.53
C SER A 167 -6.11 -28.75 -12.15
N GLY A 168 -5.02 -28.72 -11.38
CA GLY A 168 -3.72 -28.23 -11.86
C GLY A 168 -3.59 -26.71 -11.98
N SER A 169 -4.55 -25.95 -11.48
CA SER A 169 -4.57 -24.48 -11.59
C SER A 169 -3.31 -23.82 -11.05
N LEU A 170 -2.69 -24.35 -9.97
CA LEU A 170 -1.44 -23.79 -9.47
C LEU A 170 -0.29 -24.01 -10.44
N GLY A 171 -0.21 -25.17 -11.10
CA GLY A 171 0.77 -25.44 -12.16
C GLY A 171 0.62 -24.47 -13.32
N GLN A 172 -0.61 -24.18 -13.74
CA GLN A 172 -0.89 -23.18 -14.77
C GLN A 172 -0.40 -21.78 -14.34
N ALA A 173 -0.73 -21.33 -13.12
CA ALA A 173 -0.30 -20.03 -12.62
C ALA A 173 1.23 -19.90 -12.55
N VAL A 174 1.94 -20.98 -12.18
CA VAL A 174 3.42 -21.03 -12.21
C VAL A 174 3.95 -20.97 -13.63
N TYR A 175 3.35 -21.69 -14.55
CA TYR A 175 3.76 -21.68 -15.95
C TYR A 175 3.59 -20.29 -16.58
N GLU A 176 2.44 -19.64 -16.40
CA GLU A 176 2.17 -18.28 -16.90
C GLU A 176 3.14 -17.23 -16.32
N ARG A 177 3.61 -17.44 -15.10
CA ARG A 177 4.56 -16.53 -14.46
C ARG A 177 5.99 -16.65 -15.00
N ASN A 178 6.32 -17.79 -15.60
CA ASN A 178 7.66 -18.08 -16.14
C ASN A 178 7.78 -17.75 -17.64
N LEU A 179 6.69 -17.32 -18.29
CA LEU A 179 6.69 -16.82 -19.68
C LEU A 179 7.07 -15.33 -19.71
#